data_f86b353e4f459e39467748db9fde78a2
#
_entry.id   f86b353e4f459e39467748db9fde78a2
#
_cell.length_a   1.000
_cell.length_b   1.000
_cell.length_c   1.000
_cell.angle_alpha   90.00
_cell.angle_beta   90.00
_cell.angle_gamma   90.00
#
_symmetry.space_group_name_H-M   'P 1'
#
loop_
_entity.id
_entity.type
_entity.pdbx_description
1 polymer ?
#
loop_
_entity_poly.entity_id
_entity_poly.type
_entity_poly.pdbx_seq_one_letter_code
_entity_poly.pdbx_strand_id
1 'polypeptide(L)'
;MKKEPHLLLRRVSYLKSLFLMTCLLIIATSTLAQTKNVIGTVTDISGEALIGVSILVQGTNNGVVTDLNGKYTLNHVPENATLVVSYIGMLTQEIKVN
;
A
#
# COMPACT_ATOMS: atom_id res chain seq x y z
N MET A 1 60.50 14.16 0.99
CA MET A 1 59.67 12.94 0.91
C MET A 1 58.30 13.28 0.35
N LYS A 2 57.93 12.62 -0.68
CA LYS A 2 56.65 12.90 -1.31
C LYS A 2 55.54 12.05 -0.72
N LYS A 3 54.49 12.70 -0.33
CA LYS A 3 53.25 11.99 -0.03
C LYS A 3 52.55 11.64 -1.33
N GLU A 4 51.95 10.50 -1.35
CA GLU A 4 51.29 10.02 -2.53
C GLU A 4 49.84 10.46 -2.54
N PRO A 5 49.43 11.38 -3.42
CA PRO A 5 48.07 11.88 -3.43
C PRO A 5 47.05 10.79 -3.85
N HIS A 6 47.48 9.75 -4.52
CA HIS A 6 46.57 8.68 -4.93
C HIS A 6 45.99 7.89 -3.76
N LEU A 7 46.61 7.92 -2.59
CA LEU A 7 46.04 7.30 -1.40
C LEU A 7 44.78 8.04 -0.93
N LEU A 8 44.78 9.35 -1.03
CA LEU A 8 43.61 10.18 -0.72
C LEU A 8 42.49 9.95 -1.73
N LEU A 9 42.86 9.83 -3.01
CA LEU A 9 41.88 9.53 -4.07
C LEU A 9 41.22 8.17 -3.87
N ARG A 10 41.97 7.19 -3.41
CA ARG A 10 41.39 5.88 -3.09
C ARG A 10 40.31 5.95 -2.01
N ARG A 11 40.56 6.73 -0.95
CA ARG A 11 39.58 6.92 0.11
C ARG A 11 38.29 7.58 -0.39
N VAL A 12 38.44 8.59 -1.24
CA VAL A 12 37.28 9.24 -1.86
C VAL A 12 36.50 8.28 -2.75
N SER A 13 37.20 7.40 -3.46
CA SER A 13 36.57 6.42 -4.31
C SER A 13 35.73 5.39 -3.52
N TYR A 14 36.22 4.95 -2.39
CA TYR A 14 35.45 4.06 -1.51
C TYR A 14 34.22 4.73 -0.93
N LEU A 15 34.32 6.01 -0.56
CA LEU A 15 33.19 6.76 -0.05
C LEU A 15 32.07 6.92 -1.09
N LYS A 16 32.43 7.16 -2.34
CA LYS A 16 31.48 7.26 -3.43
C LYS A 16 30.77 5.92 -3.68
N SER A 17 31.53 4.83 -3.65
CA SER A 17 31.01 3.50 -3.83
C SER A 17 30.04 3.13 -2.72
N LEU A 18 30.37 3.44 -1.48
CA LEU A 18 29.51 3.22 -0.33
C LEU A 18 28.22 4.02 -0.43
N PHE A 19 28.31 5.27 -0.86
CA PHE A 19 27.15 6.13 -1.04
C PHE A 19 26.20 5.58 -2.10
N LEU A 20 26.72 5.10 -3.21
CA LEU A 20 25.94 4.49 -4.28
C LEU A 20 25.23 3.22 -3.81
N MET A 21 25.90 2.39 -3.04
CA MET A 21 25.27 1.19 -2.47
C MET A 21 24.12 1.53 -1.53
N THR A 22 24.33 2.54 -0.70
CA THR A 22 23.29 3.00 0.22
C THR A 22 22.07 3.52 -0.52
N CYS A 23 22.28 4.30 -1.58
CA CYS A 23 21.18 4.78 -2.43
C CYS A 23 20.40 3.66 -3.08
N LEU A 24 21.09 2.64 -3.59
CA LEU A 24 20.45 1.47 -4.20
C LEU A 24 19.58 0.71 -3.20
N LEU A 25 20.03 0.57 -1.95
CA LEU A 25 19.26 -0.08 -0.90
C LEU A 25 17.99 0.69 -0.56
N ILE A 26 18.07 2.03 -0.53
CA ILE A 26 16.90 2.88 -0.26
C ILE A 26 15.86 2.73 -1.37
N ILE A 27 16.28 2.70 -2.63
CA ILE A 27 15.38 2.52 -3.77
C ILE A 27 14.70 1.16 -3.72
N ALA A 28 15.44 0.11 -3.37
CA ALA A 28 14.90 -1.24 -3.26
C ALA A 28 13.81 -1.35 -2.19
N THR A 29 13.97 -0.67 -1.06
CA THR A 29 12.97 -0.69 0.01
C THR A 29 11.69 0.07 -0.37
N SER A 30 11.79 1.11 -1.19
CA SER A 30 10.62 1.87 -1.62
C SER A 30 9.71 1.09 -2.56
N THR A 31 10.21 0.06 -3.26
CA THR A 31 9.38 -0.76 -4.15
C THR A 31 8.48 -1.74 -3.39
N LEU A 32 8.69 -1.94 -2.10
CA LEU A 32 7.88 -2.84 -1.28
C LEU A 32 6.55 -2.23 -0.84
N ALA A 33 6.39 -0.92 -0.99
CA ALA A 33 5.21 -0.18 -0.56
C ALA A 33 4.21 0.02 -1.72
N GLN A 34 3.95 -1.04 -2.49
CA GLN A 34 3.01 -0.97 -3.60
C GLN A 34 1.56 -1.01 -3.12
N THR A 35 0.74 -0.18 -3.74
CA THR A 35 -0.69 -0.14 -3.50
C THR A 35 -1.44 -0.43 -4.79
N LYS A 36 -2.70 -0.81 -4.66
CA LYS A 36 -3.56 -1.07 -5.81
C LYS A 36 -4.95 -0.51 -5.57
N ASN A 37 -5.74 -0.42 -6.63
CA ASN A 37 -7.14 -0.04 -6.56
C ASN A 37 -7.99 -1.30 -6.47
N VAL A 38 -8.95 -1.31 -5.55
CA VAL A 38 -9.86 -2.43 -5.34
C VAL A 38 -11.27 -1.98 -5.74
N ILE A 39 -11.89 -2.72 -6.62
CA ILE A 39 -13.26 -2.48 -7.09
C ILE A 39 -14.10 -3.70 -6.74
N GLY A 40 -15.28 -3.46 -6.18
CA GLY A 40 -16.16 -4.55 -5.82
C GLY A 40 -17.62 -4.13 -5.80
N THR A 41 -18.47 -5.13 -5.55
CA THR A 41 -19.92 -4.94 -5.44
C THR A 41 -20.42 -5.67 -4.19
N VAL A 42 -21.29 -5.02 -3.44
CA VAL A 42 -21.91 -5.61 -2.24
C VAL A 42 -23.37 -5.87 -2.53
N THR A 43 -23.77 -7.12 -2.33
CA THR A 43 -25.16 -7.54 -2.51
C THR A 43 -25.61 -8.33 -1.27
N ASP A 44 -26.93 -8.42 -1.08
CA ASP A 44 -27.48 -9.30 -0.05
C ASP A 44 -27.60 -10.74 -0.60
N ILE A 45 -28.13 -11.66 0.23
CA ILE A 45 -28.23 -13.07 -0.17
C ILE A 45 -29.22 -13.30 -1.31
N SER A 46 -30.10 -12.35 -1.58
CA SER A 46 -31.05 -12.44 -2.71
C SER A 46 -30.46 -11.80 -3.98
N GLY A 47 -29.26 -11.20 -3.92
CA GLY A 47 -28.62 -10.59 -5.05
C GLY A 47 -28.93 -9.12 -5.22
N GLU A 48 -29.65 -8.50 -4.31
CA GLU A 48 -29.93 -7.06 -4.37
C GLU A 48 -28.73 -6.25 -3.92
N ALA A 49 -28.44 -5.16 -4.64
CA ALA A 49 -27.38 -4.26 -4.31
C ALA A 49 -27.64 -3.54 -2.98
N LEU A 50 -26.62 -3.46 -2.14
CA LEU A 50 -26.70 -2.76 -0.85
C LEU A 50 -26.03 -1.39 -0.96
N ILE A 51 -26.83 -0.36 -0.70
CA ILE A 51 -26.39 1.04 -0.70
C ILE A 51 -25.95 1.43 0.70
N GLY A 52 -24.90 2.22 0.80
CA GLY A 52 -24.48 2.77 2.09
C GLY A 52 -23.68 1.82 2.96
N VAL A 53 -23.14 0.76 2.38
CA VAL A 53 -22.25 -0.17 3.09
C VAL A 53 -20.87 0.49 3.22
N SER A 54 -20.34 0.51 4.42
CA SER A 54 -19.03 1.07 4.70
C SER A 54 -17.94 0.04 4.46
N ILE A 55 -16.93 0.42 3.66
CA ILE A 55 -15.78 -0.43 3.39
C ILE A 55 -14.54 0.35 3.77
N LEU A 56 -13.77 -0.16 4.71
CA LEU A 56 -12.61 0.52 5.29
C LEU A 56 -11.40 -0.40 5.22
N VAL A 57 -10.25 0.15 4.85
CA VAL A 57 -8.98 -0.56 4.95
C VAL A 57 -8.56 -0.58 6.42
N GLN A 58 -8.44 -1.77 6.99
CA GLN A 58 -8.14 -1.95 8.42
C GLN A 58 -6.88 -1.20 8.82
N GLY A 59 -6.94 -0.49 9.92
CA GLY A 59 -5.81 0.28 10.44
C GLY A 59 -5.56 1.61 9.77
N THR A 60 -6.45 2.04 8.87
CA THR A 60 -6.31 3.31 8.14
C THR A 60 -7.61 4.10 8.19
N ASN A 61 -7.58 5.34 7.67
CA ASN A 61 -8.77 6.16 7.45
C ASN A 61 -9.26 6.07 6.00
N ASN A 62 -8.70 5.16 5.21
CA ASN A 62 -9.07 5.00 3.81
C ASN A 62 -10.31 4.13 3.71
N GLY A 63 -11.45 4.75 3.42
CA GLY A 63 -12.72 4.04 3.33
C GLY A 63 -13.67 4.71 2.35
N VAL A 64 -14.64 3.95 1.91
CA VAL A 64 -15.69 4.41 0.98
C VAL A 64 -17.03 3.79 1.38
N VAL A 65 -18.09 4.28 0.77
CA VAL A 65 -19.46 3.79 0.95
C VAL A 65 -19.97 3.36 -0.41
N THR A 66 -20.71 2.25 -0.46
CA THR A 66 -21.26 1.74 -1.71
C THR A 66 -22.30 2.69 -2.31
N ASP A 67 -22.36 2.71 -3.64
CA ASP A 67 -23.31 3.54 -4.40
C ASP A 67 -24.65 2.85 -4.59
N LEU A 68 -25.50 3.43 -5.43
CA LEU A 68 -26.84 2.92 -5.72
C LEU A 68 -26.84 1.52 -6.31
N ASN A 69 -25.75 1.11 -6.94
CA ASN A 69 -25.59 -0.21 -7.53
C ASN A 69 -24.82 -1.17 -6.61
N GLY A 70 -24.53 -0.76 -5.37
CA GLY A 70 -23.75 -1.54 -4.43
C GLY A 70 -22.27 -1.57 -4.76
N LYS A 71 -21.81 -0.73 -5.68
CA LYS A 71 -20.41 -0.71 -6.12
C LYS A 71 -19.56 0.21 -5.28
N TYR A 72 -18.30 -0.16 -5.12
CA TYR A 72 -17.31 0.65 -4.44
C TYR A 72 -15.97 0.59 -5.15
N THR A 73 -15.19 1.64 -4.99
CA THR A 73 -13.81 1.72 -5.48
C THR A 73 -12.94 2.26 -4.35
N LEU A 74 -11.95 1.47 -3.94
CA LEU A 74 -10.94 1.88 -2.97
C LEU A 74 -9.62 2.08 -3.67
N ASN A 75 -9.03 3.26 -3.51
CA ASN A 75 -7.74 3.59 -4.08
C ASN A 75 -6.64 3.44 -3.03
N HIS A 76 -5.42 3.16 -3.49
CA HIS A 76 -4.23 3.09 -2.63
C HIS A 76 -4.35 2.04 -1.52
N VAL A 77 -4.83 0.85 -1.87
CA VAL A 77 -4.96 -0.26 -0.93
C VAL A 77 -3.65 -1.05 -0.93
N PRO A 78 -2.99 -1.22 0.23
CA PRO A 78 -1.77 -2.03 0.30
C PRO A 78 -2.04 -3.50 -0.04
N GLU A 79 -1.02 -4.17 -0.54
CA GLU A 79 -1.12 -5.62 -0.76
C GLU A 79 -1.33 -6.33 0.58
N ASN A 80 -2.14 -7.39 0.54
CA ASN A 80 -2.49 -8.18 1.73
C ASN A 80 -3.25 -7.38 2.79
N ALA A 81 -3.88 -6.26 2.41
CA ALA A 81 -4.71 -5.49 3.31
C ALA A 81 -5.99 -6.26 3.68
N THR A 82 -6.55 -5.93 4.82
CA THR A 82 -7.85 -6.44 5.24
C THR A 82 -8.88 -5.33 5.11
N LEU A 83 -10.00 -5.64 4.47
CA LEU A 83 -11.12 -4.71 4.34
C LEU A 83 -12.16 -5.03 5.42
N VAL A 84 -12.60 -4.00 6.12
CA VAL A 84 -13.66 -4.09 7.11
C VAL A 84 -14.94 -3.60 6.47
N VAL A 85 -15.90 -4.51 6.29
CA VAL A 85 -17.18 -4.22 5.65
C VAL A 85 -18.25 -4.18 6.73
N SER A 86 -18.93 -3.05 6.87
CA SER A 86 -19.97 -2.89 7.88
C SER A 86 -21.21 -2.21 7.31
N TYR A 87 -22.36 -2.63 7.80
CA TYR A 87 -23.65 -2.07 7.40
C TYR A 87 -24.56 -2.00 8.61
N ILE A 88 -25.44 -1.00 8.64
CA ILE A 88 -26.35 -0.76 9.76
C ILE A 88 -27.22 -1.98 9.98
N GLY A 89 -27.22 -2.52 11.22
CA GLY A 89 -27.99 -3.67 11.59
C GLY A 89 -27.46 -5.02 11.16
N MET A 90 -26.26 -5.06 10.57
CA MET A 90 -25.62 -6.30 10.12
C MET A 90 -24.27 -6.50 10.79
N LEU A 91 -23.82 -7.75 10.81
CA LEU A 91 -22.51 -8.09 11.36
C LEU A 91 -21.40 -7.53 10.49
N THR A 92 -20.37 -7.01 11.13
CA THR A 92 -19.16 -6.55 10.44
C THR A 92 -18.38 -7.75 9.93
N GLN A 93 -17.93 -7.69 8.69
CA GLN A 93 -17.14 -8.74 8.07
C GLN A 93 -15.76 -8.21 7.70
N GLU A 94 -14.77 -9.09 7.80
CA GLU A 94 -13.41 -8.78 7.41
C GLU A 94 -13.03 -9.62 6.19
N ILE A 95 -12.52 -8.96 5.14
CA ILE A 95 -12.16 -9.62 3.90
C ILE A 95 -10.72 -9.27 3.59
N LYS A 96 -9.90 -10.29 3.37
CA LYS A 96 -8.51 -10.10 3.02
C LYS A 96 -8.35 -9.88 1.52
N VAL A 97 -7.59 -8.86 1.15
CA VAL A 97 -7.27 -8.56 -0.24
C VAL A 97 -6.01 -9.35 -0.64
N ASN A 98 -6.09 -10.04 -1.76
CA ASN A 98 -4.94 -10.76 -2.30
C ASN A 98 -4.31 -10.00 -3.46
#